data_e2e04250b253e3d2d18a94dabcaba015
#
_entry.id   e2e04250b253e3d2d18a94dabcaba015
#
_cell.length_a   1.000
_cell.length_b   1.000
_cell.length_c   1.000
_cell.angle_alpha   90.00
_cell.angle_beta   90.00
_cell.angle_gamma   90.00
#
_symmetry.space_group_name_H-M   'P 1'
#
loop_
_entity.id
_entity.type
_entity.pdbx_description
1 polymer ?
#
loop_
_entity_poly.entity_id
_entity_poly.type
_entity_poly.pdbx_seq_one_letter_code
_entity_poly.pdbx_strand_id
1 'polypeptide(L)'
;VEERARNINFFEATGRDQDGELIRTEWQADQKQEYLNYKQSGNGSRTQYVEAAINYSRTFGEKHEVGGLLLGFAKDYRLQEATSDYLKSLPNRSLGLAGRLTYAYDKRYLIEANIGFNGSENFAKGKRMGVFPAVAIGWVASEESFLRNSEVLTWFKIRASVGQVGNDQIPSTRFIYLATINSGANGYGNLGVNFDQGAGGIGEGRMANQDVTWEVSTKYNVGIETGFFNELKINADFFYERRENIFLAPQFSEISGLPKDYTNYANMGLMENRGFEVSAEYVKRFSKDLTVSVRGNFTFARNKVIDDGKYYAYPWQDQRGVRYGLTMGYRAMHLFSQEELDNMPDYYTQFGLDKQQLRCLLYTSPSPRD
;
A
#
# COMPACT_ATOMS: atom_id res chain seq x y z
N VAL A 1 21.11 -10.67 23.07
CA VAL A 1 21.87 -9.40 23.03
C VAL A 1 21.78 -8.78 24.42
N GLU A 2 22.89 -8.68 25.13
CA GLU A 2 22.96 -7.98 26.40
C GLU A 2 23.15 -6.48 26.13
N GLU A 3 22.16 -5.67 26.46
CA GLU A 3 22.34 -4.23 26.53
C GLU A 3 22.71 -3.83 27.96
N ARG A 4 23.89 -3.23 28.13
CA ARG A 4 24.33 -2.68 29.41
C ARG A 4 23.94 -1.22 29.45
N ALA A 5 22.87 -0.89 30.15
CA ALA A 5 22.56 0.49 30.46
C ALA A 5 23.47 0.98 31.63
N ARG A 6 24.13 2.08 31.40
CA ARG A 6 24.88 2.78 32.46
C ARG A 6 24.03 3.94 32.95
N ASN A 7 23.67 3.94 34.23
CA ASN A 7 23.04 5.11 34.83
C ASN A 7 24.03 6.26 34.84
N ILE A 8 23.65 7.35 34.20
CA ILE A 8 24.42 8.61 34.28
C ILE A 8 23.64 9.51 35.24
N ASN A 9 24.27 9.86 36.36
CA ASN A 9 23.70 10.83 37.26
C ASN A 9 23.93 12.23 36.66
N PHE A 10 22.85 12.95 36.43
CA PHE A 10 22.92 14.35 36.01
C PHE A 10 22.87 15.23 37.26
N PHE A 11 23.78 16.22 37.32
CA PHE A 11 23.83 17.21 38.37
C PHE A 11 23.58 18.59 37.77
N GLU A 12 22.70 19.35 38.38
CA GLU A 12 22.54 20.75 38.07
C GLU A 12 23.45 21.59 39.01
N ALA A 13 24.22 22.47 38.42
CA ALA A 13 25.03 23.42 39.21
C ALA A 13 24.15 24.60 39.61
N THR A 14 23.74 24.67 40.86
CA THR A 14 22.85 25.71 41.40
C THR A 14 23.59 26.94 41.94
N GLY A 15 24.95 26.90 42.04
CA GLY A 15 25.76 28.01 42.53
C GLY A 15 27.18 27.60 42.80
N ARG A 16 27.91 28.50 43.50
CA ARG A 16 29.24 28.22 44.08
C ARG A 16 29.20 28.48 45.56
N ASP A 17 29.91 27.67 46.32
CA ASP A 17 30.11 27.88 47.76
C ASP A 17 31.11 29.00 48.02
N GLN A 18 31.42 29.25 49.34
CA GLN A 18 32.33 30.29 49.75
C GLN A 18 33.79 30.04 49.34
N ASP A 19 34.11 28.77 49.00
CA ASP A 19 35.43 28.32 48.55
C ASP A 19 35.56 28.28 47.04
N GLY A 20 34.47 28.62 46.31
CA GLY A 20 34.39 28.67 44.85
C GLY A 20 34.04 27.33 44.17
N GLU A 21 33.80 26.28 44.95
CA GLU A 21 33.37 24.97 44.43
C GLU A 21 31.90 25.00 43.95
N LEU A 22 31.57 24.18 42.93
CA LEU A 22 30.23 24.10 42.38
C LEU A 22 29.29 23.37 43.35
N ILE A 23 28.23 24.05 43.76
CA ILE A 23 27.14 23.42 44.49
C ILE A 23 26.34 22.62 43.46
N ARG A 24 26.35 21.29 43.58
CA ARG A 24 25.70 20.36 42.67
C ARG A 24 24.46 19.81 43.36
N THR A 25 23.30 20.01 42.73
CA THR A 25 22.07 19.36 43.14
C THR A 25 21.84 18.18 42.17
N GLU A 26 21.72 16.99 42.75
CA GLU A 26 21.40 15.79 41.95
C GLU A 26 20.00 15.93 41.37
N TRP A 27 19.88 15.91 40.05
CA TRP A 27 18.58 15.88 39.38
C TRP A 27 17.96 14.51 39.67
N GLN A 28 16.89 14.50 40.43
CA GLN A 28 16.14 13.27 40.67
C GLN A 28 15.46 12.84 39.37
N ALA A 29 16.14 12.00 38.63
CA ALA A 29 15.41 11.10 37.73
C ALA A 29 14.63 10.13 38.63
N ASP A 30 13.35 10.08 38.49
CA ASP A 30 12.40 9.31 39.31
C ASP A 30 12.66 7.78 39.38
N GLN A 31 13.76 7.31 38.85
CA GLN A 31 14.19 5.91 38.92
C GLN A 31 15.69 5.80 39.08
N LYS A 32 16.16 5.77 40.34
CA LYS A 32 17.51 5.28 40.65
C LYS A 32 17.53 3.77 40.38
N GLN A 33 18.11 3.39 39.25
CA GLN A 33 18.39 2.01 38.97
C GLN A 33 19.82 1.70 39.41
N GLU A 34 19.95 1.12 40.60
CA GLU A 34 21.27 0.83 41.20
C GLU A 34 22.02 -0.36 40.56
N TYR A 35 21.28 -1.17 39.75
CA TYR A 35 21.79 -2.40 39.18
C TYR A 35 21.61 -2.45 37.66
N LEU A 36 22.48 -3.23 37.02
CA LEU A 36 22.35 -3.54 35.59
C LEU A 36 21.03 -4.25 35.33
N ASN A 37 20.19 -3.70 34.46
CA ASN A 37 18.98 -4.36 34.00
C ASN A 37 19.30 -5.28 32.83
N TYR A 38 18.84 -6.51 32.96
CA TYR A 38 18.82 -7.44 31.85
C TYR A 38 17.50 -7.25 31.08
N LYS A 39 17.59 -6.85 29.82
CA LYS A 39 16.47 -6.81 28.91
C LYS A 39 16.75 -7.76 27.75
N GLN A 40 15.96 -8.80 27.66
CA GLN A 40 15.98 -9.69 26.51
C GLN A 40 14.80 -9.34 25.60
N SER A 41 15.08 -9.03 24.34
CA SER A 41 14.09 -8.90 23.28
C SER A 41 14.39 -9.96 22.22
N GLY A 42 13.40 -10.71 21.84
CA GLY A 42 13.52 -11.67 20.77
C GLY A 42 12.28 -11.61 19.89
N ASN A 43 12.49 -11.46 18.59
CA ASN A 43 11.43 -11.50 17.60
C ASN A 43 11.54 -12.83 16.86
N GLY A 44 10.44 -13.54 16.75
CA GLY A 44 10.34 -14.79 16.01
C GLY A 44 9.05 -14.82 15.22
N SER A 45 9.05 -15.50 14.09
CA SER A 45 7.83 -15.77 13.37
C SER A 45 7.76 -17.24 12.99
N ARG A 46 6.54 -17.76 12.93
CA ARG A 46 6.26 -19.12 12.51
C ARG A 46 5.19 -19.10 11.44
N THR A 47 5.49 -19.68 10.28
CA THR A 47 4.53 -19.89 9.20
C THR A 47 4.30 -21.38 9.02
N GLN A 48 3.05 -21.79 9.03
CA GLN A 48 2.61 -23.13 8.61
C GLN A 48 1.81 -22.96 7.33
N TYR A 49 2.18 -23.70 6.29
CA TYR A 49 1.52 -23.69 5.00
C TYR A 49 1.28 -25.13 4.55
N VAL A 50 0.05 -25.39 4.17
CA VAL A 50 -0.36 -26.70 3.62
C VAL A 50 -1.08 -26.41 2.32
N GLU A 51 -0.71 -27.16 1.29
CA GLU A 51 -1.32 -27.07 -0.05
C GLU A 51 -1.57 -28.49 -0.58
N ALA A 52 -2.69 -28.64 -1.26
CA ALA A 52 -3.02 -29.85 -2.01
C ALA A 52 -3.55 -29.45 -3.39
N ALA A 53 -3.07 -30.11 -4.43
CA ALA A 53 -3.48 -29.84 -5.80
C ALA A 53 -3.78 -31.12 -6.58
N ILE A 54 -4.84 -31.05 -7.40
CA ILE A 54 -5.19 -32.09 -8.36
C ILE A 54 -5.07 -31.49 -9.75
N ASN A 55 -4.23 -32.08 -10.58
CA ASN A 55 -4.04 -31.67 -11.97
C ASN A 55 -4.59 -32.75 -12.91
N TYR A 56 -5.29 -32.30 -13.93
CA TYR A 56 -5.77 -33.11 -15.02
C TYR A 56 -5.31 -32.54 -16.33
N SER A 57 -4.82 -33.39 -17.25
CA SER A 57 -4.45 -32.99 -18.61
C SER A 57 -4.67 -34.17 -19.55
N ARG A 58 -5.43 -33.93 -20.61
CA ARG A 58 -5.71 -34.95 -21.63
C ARG A 58 -5.99 -34.33 -22.99
N THR A 59 -5.47 -35.00 -24.04
CA THR A 59 -5.81 -34.67 -25.43
C THR A 59 -6.80 -35.71 -25.97
N PHE A 60 -7.88 -35.22 -26.50
CA PHE A 60 -8.94 -36.05 -27.14
C PHE A 60 -8.90 -35.81 -28.64
N GLY A 61 -8.94 -36.88 -29.42
CA GLY A 61 -9.02 -36.80 -30.89
C GLY A 61 -7.93 -35.96 -31.54
N GLU A 62 -6.71 -35.94 -30.92
CA GLU A 62 -5.52 -35.20 -31.37
C GLU A 62 -5.64 -33.67 -31.41
N LYS A 63 -6.85 -33.11 -31.35
CA LYS A 63 -7.12 -31.68 -31.52
C LYS A 63 -7.69 -31.00 -30.30
N HIS A 64 -8.24 -31.73 -29.34
CA HIS A 64 -8.90 -31.16 -28.19
C HIS A 64 -8.03 -31.36 -26.95
N GLU A 65 -7.30 -30.36 -26.52
CA GLU A 65 -6.52 -30.38 -25.32
C GLU A 65 -7.34 -29.80 -24.18
N VAL A 66 -7.57 -30.60 -23.12
CA VAL A 66 -8.30 -30.21 -21.92
C VAL A 66 -7.39 -30.28 -20.73
N GLY A 67 -7.31 -29.21 -19.97
CA GLY A 67 -6.58 -29.15 -18.71
C GLY A 67 -7.47 -28.70 -17.57
N GLY A 68 -7.19 -29.17 -16.37
CA GLY A 68 -7.88 -28.78 -15.14
C GLY A 68 -6.95 -28.77 -13.96
N LEU A 69 -7.12 -27.81 -13.08
CA LEU A 69 -6.44 -27.70 -11.79
C LEU A 69 -7.47 -27.39 -10.72
N LEU A 70 -7.43 -28.15 -9.64
CA LEU A 70 -8.10 -27.80 -8.39
C LEU A 70 -7.04 -27.74 -7.31
N LEU A 71 -6.92 -26.61 -6.63
CA LEU A 71 -5.92 -26.34 -5.61
C LEU A 71 -6.59 -25.81 -4.37
N GLY A 72 -6.24 -26.36 -3.21
CA GLY A 72 -6.64 -25.85 -1.91
C GLY A 72 -5.42 -25.57 -1.04
N PHE A 73 -5.42 -24.44 -0.32
CA PHE A 73 -4.35 -24.12 0.63
C PHE A 73 -4.88 -23.55 1.95
N ALA A 74 -4.08 -23.72 2.99
CA ALA A 74 -4.29 -23.10 4.29
C ALA A 74 -2.95 -22.57 4.83
N LYS A 75 -2.97 -21.37 5.38
CA LYS A 75 -1.80 -20.70 5.97
C LYS A 75 -2.14 -20.19 7.37
N ASP A 76 -1.26 -20.49 8.35
CA ASP A 76 -1.27 -19.92 9.71
C ASP A 76 0.08 -19.23 9.91
N TYR A 77 0.06 -17.91 10.07
CA TYR A 77 1.25 -17.10 10.38
C TYR A 77 1.11 -16.53 11.78
N ARG A 78 2.13 -16.70 12.60
CA ARG A 78 2.20 -16.18 13.97
C ARG A 78 3.47 -15.39 14.15
N LEU A 79 3.33 -14.18 14.65
CA LEU A 79 4.42 -13.35 15.09
C LEU A 79 4.59 -13.53 16.60
N GLN A 80 5.81 -13.89 17.02
CA GLN A 80 6.22 -13.89 18.42
C GLN A 80 7.04 -12.62 18.66
N GLU A 81 6.36 -11.56 18.97
CA GLU A 81 6.97 -10.29 19.34
C GLU A 81 6.43 -9.89 20.71
N ALA A 82 7.30 -9.33 21.57
CA ALA A 82 6.87 -8.72 22.81
C ALA A 82 6.13 -7.42 22.46
N THR A 83 4.83 -7.54 22.18
CA THR A 83 3.96 -6.42 21.86
C THR A 83 2.90 -6.24 22.94
N SER A 84 2.63 -5.00 23.30
CA SER A 84 1.49 -4.65 24.14
C SER A 84 0.14 -4.72 23.41
N ASP A 85 0.18 -4.83 22.06
CA ASP A 85 -1.02 -4.91 21.22
C ASP A 85 -1.46 -6.37 21.08
N TYR A 86 -2.52 -6.73 21.81
CA TYR A 86 -3.11 -8.07 21.75
C TYR A 86 -3.53 -8.48 20.34
N LEU A 87 -4.03 -7.55 19.51
CA LEU A 87 -4.47 -7.86 18.15
C LEU A 87 -3.31 -8.27 17.23
N LYS A 88 -2.10 -7.74 17.47
CA LYS A 88 -0.90 -8.15 16.75
C LYS A 88 -0.39 -9.52 17.12
N SER A 89 -0.64 -9.97 18.35
CA SER A 89 -0.26 -11.31 18.82
C SER A 89 -1.12 -12.43 18.23
N LEU A 90 -2.31 -12.10 17.70
CA LEU A 90 -3.21 -13.10 17.13
C LEU A 90 -2.66 -13.67 15.81
N PRO A 91 -2.87 -14.97 15.56
CA PRO A 91 -2.46 -15.60 14.31
C PRO A 91 -3.09 -14.91 13.10
N ASN A 92 -2.37 -14.87 11.99
CA ASN A 92 -2.91 -14.45 10.69
C ASN A 92 -3.19 -15.70 9.86
N ARG A 93 -4.46 -16.02 9.69
CA ARG A 93 -4.91 -17.20 8.97
C ARG A 93 -5.57 -16.82 7.66
N SER A 94 -5.20 -17.55 6.64
CA SER A 94 -5.85 -17.48 5.33
C SER A 94 -6.06 -18.88 4.80
N LEU A 95 -7.13 -19.05 4.05
CA LEU A 95 -7.45 -20.26 3.33
C LEU A 95 -7.91 -19.88 1.92
N GLY A 96 -7.68 -20.77 0.97
CA GLY A 96 -8.12 -20.55 -0.39
C GLY A 96 -8.37 -21.86 -1.14
N LEU A 97 -9.27 -21.74 -2.10
CA LEU A 97 -9.54 -22.77 -3.11
C LEU A 97 -9.45 -22.11 -4.48
N ALA A 98 -8.68 -22.69 -5.39
CA ALA A 98 -8.56 -22.21 -6.75
C ALA A 98 -8.91 -23.32 -7.73
N GLY A 99 -9.70 -22.97 -8.74
CA GLY A 99 -10.04 -23.83 -9.87
C GLY A 99 -9.56 -23.17 -11.17
N ARG A 100 -8.97 -23.98 -12.06
CA ARG A 100 -8.61 -23.60 -13.43
C ARG A 100 -9.09 -24.65 -14.40
N LEU A 101 -9.68 -24.20 -15.50
CA LEU A 101 -10.01 -25.00 -16.65
C LEU A 101 -9.37 -24.40 -17.88
N THR A 102 -8.68 -25.20 -18.67
CA THR A 102 -8.08 -24.79 -19.93
C THR A 102 -8.57 -25.69 -21.05
N TYR A 103 -8.83 -25.08 -22.19
CA TYR A 103 -9.21 -25.78 -23.39
C TYR A 103 -8.48 -25.18 -24.59
N ALA A 104 -7.86 -26.05 -25.38
CA ALA A 104 -7.25 -25.67 -26.63
C ALA A 104 -7.80 -26.56 -27.78
N TYR A 105 -8.22 -25.90 -28.84
CA TYR A 105 -8.65 -26.59 -30.06
C TYR A 105 -7.58 -26.42 -31.15
N ASP A 106 -7.01 -27.54 -31.57
CA ASP A 106 -6.02 -27.64 -32.63
C ASP A 106 -4.83 -26.66 -32.42
N LYS A 107 -4.49 -26.39 -31.16
CA LYS A 107 -3.48 -25.40 -30.70
C LYS A 107 -3.72 -23.97 -31.21
N ARG A 108 -4.85 -23.70 -31.82
CA ARG A 108 -5.21 -22.41 -32.46
C ARG A 108 -6.12 -21.57 -31.58
N TYR A 109 -7.14 -22.17 -31.03
CA TYR A 109 -8.12 -21.48 -30.21
C TYR A 109 -7.97 -21.91 -28.77
N LEU A 110 -7.69 -20.94 -27.91
CA LEU A 110 -7.36 -21.17 -26.52
C LEU A 110 -8.41 -20.49 -25.64
N ILE A 111 -8.92 -21.21 -24.65
CA ILE A 111 -9.84 -20.66 -23.64
C ILE A 111 -9.34 -21.09 -22.26
N GLU A 112 -9.32 -20.18 -21.34
CA GLU A 112 -9.00 -20.44 -19.95
C GLU A 112 -10.02 -19.78 -19.04
N ALA A 113 -10.51 -20.51 -18.04
CA ALA A 113 -11.37 -20.00 -16.98
C ALA A 113 -10.74 -20.31 -15.63
N ASN A 114 -10.67 -19.32 -14.77
CA ASN A 114 -10.15 -19.44 -13.43
C ASN A 114 -11.18 -18.92 -12.42
N ILE A 115 -11.22 -19.54 -11.26
CA ILE A 115 -12.00 -19.04 -10.13
C ILE A 115 -11.18 -19.22 -8.85
N GLY A 116 -11.07 -18.14 -8.06
CA GLY A 116 -10.46 -18.14 -6.76
C GLY A 116 -11.49 -17.88 -5.67
N PHE A 117 -11.46 -18.69 -4.62
CA PHE A 117 -12.19 -18.47 -3.37
C PHE A 117 -11.17 -18.26 -2.27
N ASN A 118 -11.13 -17.08 -1.66
CA ASN A 118 -10.18 -16.77 -0.61
C ASN A 118 -10.92 -16.34 0.65
N GLY A 119 -10.44 -16.84 1.79
CA GLY A 119 -10.98 -16.49 3.10
C GLY A 119 -9.96 -15.71 3.92
N SER A 120 -10.40 -14.61 4.54
CA SER A 120 -9.60 -13.76 5.41
C SER A 120 -10.27 -13.52 6.75
N GLU A 121 -9.49 -13.61 7.83
CA GLU A 121 -9.96 -13.29 9.18
C GLU A 121 -10.03 -11.76 9.44
N ASN A 122 -9.52 -10.94 8.53
CA ASN A 122 -9.56 -9.48 8.68
C ASN A 122 -10.98 -8.90 8.60
N PHE A 123 -11.94 -9.69 8.10
CA PHE A 123 -13.33 -9.28 7.91
C PHE A 123 -14.28 -9.96 8.87
N ALA A 124 -15.43 -9.33 9.14
CA ALA A 124 -16.49 -9.86 9.98
C ALA A 124 -17.08 -11.16 9.41
N LYS A 125 -17.70 -11.96 10.29
CA LYS A 125 -18.41 -13.18 9.88
C LYS A 125 -19.45 -12.85 8.79
N GLY A 126 -19.42 -13.60 7.69
CA GLY A 126 -20.28 -13.36 6.52
C GLY A 126 -19.62 -12.55 5.40
N LYS A 127 -18.52 -11.82 5.67
CA LYS A 127 -17.76 -11.05 4.67
C LYS A 127 -16.33 -11.58 4.44
N ARG A 128 -15.97 -12.68 5.10
CA ARG A 128 -14.62 -13.29 5.06
C ARG A 128 -14.26 -13.88 3.72
N MET A 129 -15.25 -14.40 2.98
CA MET A 129 -15.01 -15.11 1.72
C MET A 129 -15.12 -14.16 0.54
N GLY A 130 -14.08 -14.10 -0.28
CA GLY A 130 -14.04 -13.41 -1.56
C GLY A 130 -14.01 -14.38 -2.72
N VAL A 131 -14.66 -14.04 -3.82
CA VAL A 131 -14.75 -14.82 -5.05
C VAL A 131 -14.19 -13.99 -6.20
N PHE A 132 -13.19 -14.52 -6.90
CA PHE A 132 -12.43 -13.81 -7.90
C PHE A 132 -12.37 -14.62 -9.20
N PRO A 133 -13.32 -14.43 -10.12
CA PRO A 133 -13.32 -15.10 -11.43
C PRO A 133 -12.36 -14.42 -12.40
N ALA A 134 -11.83 -15.21 -13.35
CA ALA A 134 -11.08 -14.71 -14.49
C ALA A 134 -11.31 -15.59 -15.71
N VAL A 135 -11.36 -14.96 -16.88
CA VAL A 135 -11.49 -15.66 -18.18
C VAL A 135 -10.49 -15.07 -19.16
N ALA A 136 -9.86 -15.93 -19.94
CA ALA A 136 -8.96 -15.54 -21.01
C ALA A 136 -9.28 -16.33 -22.30
N ILE A 137 -9.09 -15.66 -23.43
CA ILE A 137 -9.17 -16.27 -24.75
C ILE A 137 -7.90 -15.95 -25.52
N GLY A 138 -7.51 -16.87 -26.40
CA GLY A 138 -6.34 -16.69 -27.26
C GLY A 138 -6.59 -17.31 -28.64
N TRP A 139 -6.06 -16.65 -29.65
CA TRP A 139 -6.06 -17.13 -31.02
C TRP A 139 -4.64 -17.10 -31.58
N VAL A 140 -4.16 -18.27 -31.93
CA VAL A 140 -2.84 -18.44 -32.57
C VAL A 140 -3.06 -18.41 -34.08
N ALA A 141 -3.07 -17.22 -34.65
CA ALA A 141 -3.38 -17.03 -36.06
C ALA A 141 -2.26 -17.53 -36.98
N SER A 142 -1.03 -17.65 -36.51
CA SER A 142 0.08 -18.25 -37.25
C SER A 142 -0.14 -19.74 -37.57
N GLU A 143 -1.01 -20.43 -36.83
CA GLU A 143 -1.37 -21.83 -37.07
C GLU A 143 -2.51 -21.99 -38.09
N GLU A 144 -3.11 -20.89 -38.55
CA GLU A 144 -4.12 -20.92 -39.59
C GLU A 144 -3.51 -21.18 -40.98
N SER A 145 -4.28 -21.80 -41.86
CA SER A 145 -3.83 -22.22 -43.19
C SER A 145 -3.27 -21.05 -44.02
N PHE A 146 -3.72 -19.83 -43.81
CA PHE A 146 -3.31 -18.65 -44.56
C PHE A 146 -2.01 -18.02 -44.05
N LEU A 147 -1.55 -18.32 -42.80
CA LEU A 147 -0.29 -17.82 -42.23
C LEU A 147 0.75 -18.91 -41.97
N ARG A 148 0.32 -20.18 -41.90
CA ARG A 148 1.17 -21.31 -41.49
C ARG A 148 2.47 -21.46 -42.26
N ASN A 149 2.49 -21.05 -43.54
CA ASN A 149 3.65 -21.14 -44.39
C ASN A 149 4.40 -19.78 -44.60
N SER A 150 4.09 -18.79 -43.74
CA SER A 150 4.73 -17.50 -43.83
C SER A 150 6.17 -17.58 -43.28
N GLU A 151 7.17 -17.25 -44.12
CA GLU A 151 8.58 -17.16 -43.71
C GLU A 151 8.87 -15.86 -42.95
N VAL A 152 8.03 -14.84 -43.15
CA VAL A 152 8.22 -13.51 -42.56
C VAL A 152 7.57 -13.47 -41.16
N LEU A 153 6.27 -13.78 -41.07
CA LEU A 153 5.52 -13.77 -39.82
C LEU A 153 5.42 -15.22 -39.30
N THR A 154 6.40 -15.61 -38.50
CA THR A 154 6.55 -17.01 -38.03
C THR A 154 5.71 -17.33 -36.79
N TRP A 155 5.30 -16.30 -36.07
CA TRP A 155 4.41 -16.40 -34.92
C TRP A 155 3.48 -15.22 -34.88
N PHE A 156 2.15 -15.48 -34.69
CA PHE A 156 1.16 -14.46 -34.46
C PHE A 156 0.06 -14.97 -33.57
N LYS A 157 -0.06 -14.36 -32.37
CA LYS A 157 -1.09 -14.71 -31.39
C LYS A 157 -1.72 -13.45 -30.83
N ILE A 158 -3.04 -13.45 -30.75
CA ILE A 158 -3.85 -12.43 -30.08
C ILE A 158 -4.43 -13.06 -28.83
N ARG A 159 -4.44 -12.33 -27.72
CA ARG A 159 -5.06 -12.78 -26.48
C ARG A 159 -5.82 -11.64 -25.82
N ALA A 160 -6.89 -12.01 -25.13
CA ALA A 160 -7.66 -11.09 -24.31
C ALA A 160 -8.05 -11.77 -23.01
N SER A 161 -8.05 -11.01 -21.93
CA SER A 161 -8.47 -11.52 -20.63
C SER A 161 -9.20 -10.47 -19.82
N VAL A 162 -10.10 -10.95 -18.96
CA VAL A 162 -10.72 -10.17 -17.90
C VAL A 162 -10.70 -11.01 -16.63
N GLY A 163 -10.33 -10.38 -15.51
CA GLY A 163 -10.28 -11.09 -14.25
C GLY A 163 -10.34 -10.15 -13.05
N GLN A 164 -10.74 -10.72 -11.92
CA GLN A 164 -10.80 -10.03 -10.65
C GLN A 164 -9.72 -10.56 -9.70
N VAL A 165 -9.15 -9.65 -8.90
CA VAL A 165 -8.19 -9.96 -7.83
C VAL A 165 -8.65 -9.24 -6.57
N GLY A 166 -8.68 -9.97 -5.46
CA GLY A 166 -9.01 -9.41 -4.14
C GLY A 166 -7.77 -9.06 -3.33
N ASN A 167 -7.89 -8.02 -2.52
CA ASN A 167 -6.91 -7.67 -1.50
C ASN A 167 -7.61 -7.54 -0.15
N ASP A 168 -7.03 -8.19 0.88
CA ASP A 168 -7.51 -8.17 2.27
C ASP A 168 -6.56 -7.42 3.22
N GLN A 169 -5.50 -6.83 2.69
CA GLN A 169 -4.51 -6.13 3.50
C GLN A 169 -4.98 -4.71 3.82
N ILE A 170 -5.37 -4.49 5.06
CA ILE A 170 -5.75 -3.19 5.58
C ILE A 170 -4.51 -2.53 6.17
N PRO A 171 -4.16 -1.30 5.78
CA PRO A 171 -2.96 -0.63 6.27
C PRO A 171 -2.92 -0.54 7.80
N SER A 172 -1.79 -0.94 8.39
CA SER A 172 -1.44 -0.77 9.80
C SER A 172 -2.42 -1.35 10.84
N THR A 173 -3.44 -2.09 10.44
CA THR A 173 -4.44 -2.61 11.37
C THR A 173 -5.02 -3.95 10.93
N ARG A 174 -5.57 -4.69 11.91
CA ARG A 174 -6.27 -5.95 11.70
C ARG A 174 -7.59 -5.93 12.46
N PHE A 175 -8.50 -6.82 12.10
CA PHE A 175 -9.77 -7.02 12.80
C PHE A 175 -10.57 -5.71 12.99
N ILE A 176 -10.67 -4.90 11.93
CA ILE A 176 -11.34 -3.60 11.98
C ILE A 176 -12.84 -3.69 12.31
N TYR A 177 -13.41 -4.88 12.26
CA TYR A 177 -14.77 -5.15 12.70
C TYR A 177 -14.91 -5.21 14.24
N LEU A 178 -13.80 -5.08 14.99
CA LEU A 178 -13.79 -5.00 16.45
C LEU A 178 -13.52 -3.56 16.88
N ALA A 179 -14.29 -3.08 17.86
CA ALA A 179 -13.96 -1.86 18.57
C ALA A 179 -12.76 -2.09 19.49
N THR A 180 -12.00 -1.05 19.77
CA THR A 180 -10.90 -1.09 20.73
C THR A 180 -11.15 -0.13 21.88
N ILE A 181 -10.59 -0.46 23.03
CA ILE A 181 -10.62 0.37 24.24
C ILE A 181 -9.16 0.68 24.60
N ASN A 182 -8.86 1.94 24.82
CA ASN A 182 -7.56 2.39 25.26
C ASN A 182 -7.55 2.48 26.80
N SER A 183 -6.81 1.58 27.45
CA SER A 183 -6.54 1.67 28.89
C SER A 183 -5.36 2.62 29.11
N GLY A 184 -5.55 3.66 29.90
CA GLY A 184 -4.52 4.68 30.14
C GLY A 184 -4.62 5.88 29.19
N ALA A 185 -5.80 6.14 28.65
CA ALA A 185 -6.05 7.38 27.91
C ALA A 185 -5.87 8.58 28.86
N ASN A 186 -5.00 9.51 28.47
CA ASN A 186 -4.86 10.77 29.17
C ASN A 186 -6.08 11.65 28.88
N GLY A 187 -6.68 12.24 29.91
CA GLY A 187 -7.60 13.35 29.69
C GLY A 187 -9.06 13.17 30.03
N TYR A 188 -9.43 12.19 30.88
CA TYR A 188 -10.80 12.11 31.39
C TYR A 188 -11.12 13.12 32.50
N GLY A 189 -10.19 13.92 32.91
CA GLY A 189 -10.37 15.03 33.83
C GLY A 189 -9.04 15.44 34.46
N ASN A 190 -8.91 16.71 34.70
CA ASN A 190 -7.91 17.21 35.59
C ASN A 190 -8.48 17.20 37.00
N LEU A 191 -7.84 16.48 37.89
CA LEU A 191 -8.17 16.41 39.32
C LEU A 191 -7.30 17.37 40.12
N GLY A 192 -7.59 17.55 41.38
CA GLY A 192 -6.88 18.45 42.27
C GLY A 192 -7.56 19.82 42.38
N VAL A 193 -7.19 20.57 43.40
CA VAL A 193 -7.76 21.90 43.68
C VAL A 193 -7.52 22.89 42.55
N ASN A 194 -6.41 22.71 41.82
CA ASN A 194 -6.02 23.56 40.70
C ASN A 194 -6.28 22.93 39.32
N PHE A 195 -6.96 21.76 39.24
CA PHE A 195 -7.19 21.01 38.01
C PHE A 195 -5.89 20.69 37.23
N ASP A 196 -4.79 20.49 37.91
CA ASP A 196 -3.47 20.26 37.35
C ASP A 196 -3.02 18.79 37.39
N GLN A 197 -3.79 17.92 38.04
CA GLN A 197 -3.50 16.49 38.12
C GLN A 197 -4.32 15.75 37.06
N GLY A 198 -3.68 15.38 35.97
CA GLY A 198 -4.30 14.55 34.94
C GLY A 198 -4.67 13.16 35.49
N ALA A 199 -5.94 12.81 35.44
CA ALA A 199 -6.39 11.46 35.75
C ALA A 199 -6.35 10.61 34.50
N GLY A 200 -5.53 9.55 34.51
CA GLY A 200 -5.60 8.50 33.49
C GLY A 200 -6.92 7.72 33.62
N GLY A 201 -7.49 7.36 32.50
CA GLY A 201 -8.77 6.67 32.46
C GLY A 201 -8.85 5.65 31.33
N ILE A 202 -10.04 5.12 31.13
CA ILE A 202 -10.37 4.25 30.01
C ILE A 202 -10.98 5.15 28.92
N GLY A 203 -10.39 5.14 27.73
CA GLY A 203 -10.88 5.86 26.58
C GLY A 203 -11.41 4.93 25.51
N GLU A 204 -12.37 5.41 24.75
CA GLU A 204 -12.77 4.73 23.53
C GLU A 204 -11.61 4.80 22.52
N GLY A 205 -11.34 3.68 21.90
CA GLY A 205 -10.38 3.59 20.80
C GLY A 205 -11.11 3.59 19.45
N ARG A 206 -10.62 2.80 18.55
CA ARG A 206 -11.17 2.70 17.19
C ARG A 206 -12.60 2.12 17.22
N MET A 207 -13.52 2.75 16.51
CA MET A 207 -14.89 2.23 16.31
C MET A 207 -14.87 0.94 15.47
N ALA A 208 -15.79 0.02 15.77
CA ALA A 208 -15.98 -1.16 14.94
C ALA A 208 -16.58 -0.80 13.58
N ASN A 209 -16.05 -1.42 12.50
CA ASN A 209 -16.69 -1.38 11.20
C ASN A 209 -16.91 -2.81 10.68
N GLN A 210 -18.14 -3.29 10.81
CA GLN A 210 -18.53 -4.64 10.40
C GLN A 210 -18.81 -4.75 8.90
N ASP A 211 -18.87 -3.61 8.18
CA ASP A 211 -19.23 -3.56 6.77
C ASP A 211 -18.06 -3.69 5.82
N VAL A 212 -16.85 -3.70 6.35
CA VAL A 212 -15.65 -3.82 5.55
C VAL A 212 -15.55 -5.19 4.89
N THR A 213 -15.20 -5.17 3.61
CA THR A 213 -15.04 -6.35 2.75
C THR A 213 -13.79 -6.20 1.88
N TRP A 214 -13.57 -7.13 0.99
CA TRP A 214 -12.43 -7.16 0.08
C TRP A 214 -12.35 -5.91 -0.81
N GLU A 215 -11.16 -5.38 -0.96
CA GLU A 215 -10.80 -4.50 -2.06
C GLU A 215 -10.72 -5.35 -3.33
N VAL A 216 -11.34 -4.92 -4.42
CA VAL A 216 -11.42 -5.69 -5.68
C VAL A 216 -10.80 -4.89 -6.81
N SER A 217 -9.88 -5.52 -7.53
CA SER A 217 -9.31 -5.00 -8.77
C SER A 217 -9.81 -5.83 -9.95
N THR A 218 -10.56 -5.20 -10.85
CA THR A 218 -10.97 -5.78 -12.13
C THR A 218 -9.97 -5.35 -13.21
N LYS A 219 -9.34 -6.34 -13.84
CA LYS A 219 -8.28 -6.14 -14.83
C LYS A 219 -8.75 -6.63 -16.20
N TYR A 220 -8.52 -5.81 -17.21
CA TYR A 220 -8.72 -6.12 -18.62
C TYR A 220 -7.37 -6.04 -19.31
N ASN A 221 -7.03 -7.03 -20.10
CA ASN A 221 -5.81 -7.07 -20.88
C ASN A 221 -6.08 -7.55 -22.29
N VAL A 222 -5.48 -6.91 -23.29
CA VAL A 222 -5.42 -7.36 -24.67
C VAL A 222 -3.97 -7.37 -25.09
N GLY A 223 -3.48 -8.53 -25.54
CA GLY A 223 -2.10 -8.73 -25.90
C GLY A 223 -1.96 -9.25 -27.32
N ILE A 224 -0.90 -8.83 -27.97
CA ILE A 224 -0.46 -9.28 -29.30
C ILE A 224 0.97 -9.79 -29.16
N GLU A 225 1.22 -11.01 -29.62
CA GLU A 225 2.54 -11.63 -29.68
C GLU A 225 2.89 -11.88 -31.15
N THR A 226 4.02 -11.35 -31.60
CA THR A 226 4.49 -11.53 -32.97
C THR A 226 5.91 -12.04 -33.01
N GLY A 227 6.20 -12.90 -33.98
CA GLY A 227 7.53 -13.39 -34.26
C GLY A 227 7.83 -13.24 -35.76
N PHE A 228 8.96 -12.61 -36.07
CA PHE A 228 9.41 -12.38 -37.45
C PHE A 228 10.72 -13.12 -37.72
N PHE A 229 10.79 -13.82 -38.82
CA PHE A 229 11.96 -14.52 -39.33
C PHE A 229 12.58 -15.52 -38.33
N ASN A 230 11.85 -15.94 -37.28
CA ASN A 230 12.37 -16.67 -36.12
C ASN A 230 13.50 -15.97 -35.36
N GLU A 231 13.78 -14.70 -35.64
CA GLU A 231 14.82 -13.90 -35.02
C GLU A 231 14.28 -12.78 -34.12
N LEU A 232 13.16 -12.15 -34.50
CA LEU A 232 12.57 -11.01 -33.77
C LEU A 232 11.25 -11.41 -33.17
N LYS A 233 11.10 -11.25 -31.85
CA LYS A 233 9.86 -11.40 -31.11
C LYS A 233 9.42 -10.07 -30.57
N ILE A 234 8.17 -9.70 -30.77
CA ILE A 234 7.56 -8.49 -30.21
C ILE A 234 6.28 -8.87 -29.48
N ASN A 235 6.15 -8.47 -28.22
CA ASN A 235 4.94 -8.60 -27.43
C ASN A 235 4.46 -7.21 -27.07
N ALA A 236 3.19 -6.94 -27.29
CA ALA A 236 2.54 -5.71 -26.93
C ALA A 236 1.28 -6.02 -26.12
N ASP A 237 1.15 -5.41 -24.96
CA ASP A 237 0.04 -5.55 -24.04
C ASP A 237 -0.61 -4.20 -23.79
N PHE A 238 -1.93 -4.14 -23.87
CA PHE A 238 -2.74 -3.01 -23.45
C PHE A 238 -3.58 -3.44 -22.25
N PHE A 239 -3.50 -2.68 -21.19
CA PHE A 239 -4.21 -2.99 -19.95
C PHE A 239 -5.05 -1.82 -19.45
N TYR A 240 -6.16 -2.18 -18.81
CA TYR A 240 -7.00 -1.31 -18.03
C TYR A 240 -7.34 -2.02 -16.72
N GLU A 241 -7.17 -1.34 -15.60
CA GLU A 241 -7.48 -1.81 -14.27
C GLU A 241 -8.41 -0.82 -13.59
N ARG A 242 -9.46 -1.32 -12.96
CA ARG A 242 -10.35 -0.57 -12.09
C ARG A 242 -10.34 -1.22 -10.72
N ARG A 243 -9.88 -0.47 -9.73
CA ARG A 243 -9.76 -0.89 -8.34
C ARG A 243 -10.81 -0.20 -7.52
N GLU A 244 -11.70 -1.00 -6.93
CA GLU A 244 -12.87 -0.58 -6.17
C GLU A 244 -12.76 -1.03 -4.72
N ASN A 245 -13.55 -0.40 -3.86
CA ASN A 245 -13.59 -0.72 -2.43
C ASN A 245 -12.21 -0.57 -1.75
N ILE A 246 -11.39 0.38 -2.18
CA ILE A 246 -10.08 0.62 -1.59
C ILE A 246 -10.26 1.05 -0.12
N PHE A 247 -9.44 0.47 0.75
CA PHE A 247 -9.46 0.78 2.18
C PHE A 247 -8.93 2.19 2.43
N LEU A 248 -9.81 3.08 2.85
CA LEU A 248 -9.48 4.45 3.23
C LEU A 248 -10.01 4.75 4.61
N ALA A 249 -9.29 5.59 5.36
CA ALA A 249 -9.81 6.17 6.58
C ALA A 249 -10.69 7.38 6.19
N PRO A 250 -12.00 7.34 6.46
CA PRO A 250 -12.89 8.46 6.13
C PRO A 250 -12.45 9.71 6.87
N GLN A 251 -12.52 10.85 6.17
CA GLN A 251 -12.36 12.15 6.81
C GLN A 251 -13.75 12.68 7.16
N PHE A 252 -14.06 12.70 8.44
CA PHE A 252 -15.25 13.38 8.91
C PHE A 252 -14.99 14.89 8.97
N SER A 253 -16.02 15.66 8.66
CA SER A 253 -15.99 17.11 8.91
C SER A 253 -15.77 17.37 10.40
N GLU A 254 -15.00 18.40 10.72
CA GLU A 254 -14.78 18.87 12.10
C GLU A 254 -16.12 19.18 12.83
N ILE A 255 -17.17 19.50 12.04
CA ILE A 255 -18.54 19.71 12.54
C ILE A 255 -19.12 18.48 13.24
N SER A 256 -18.63 17.27 12.90
CA SER A 256 -19.10 16.02 13.54
C SER A 256 -18.70 15.91 15.03
N GLY A 257 -17.71 16.68 15.47
CA GLY A 257 -17.17 16.62 16.83
C GLY A 257 -16.44 15.30 17.15
N LEU A 258 -16.26 14.42 16.16
CA LEU A 258 -15.56 13.15 16.36
C LEU A 258 -14.04 13.37 16.32
N PRO A 259 -13.28 12.83 17.28
CA PRO A 259 -11.83 12.82 17.22
C PRO A 259 -11.32 12.10 15.96
N LYS A 260 -10.21 12.56 15.39
CA LYS A 260 -9.60 11.94 14.19
C LYS A 260 -9.27 10.46 14.38
N ASP A 261 -8.94 10.05 15.60
CA ASP A 261 -8.54 8.68 15.93
C ASP A 261 -9.74 7.72 16.05
N TYR A 262 -10.96 8.25 16.06
CA TYR A 262 -12.21 7.47 16.07
C TYR A 262 -12.53 6.86 14.71
N THR A 263 -11.90 7.34 13.64
CA THR A 263 -12.20 6.90 12.29
C THR A 263 -11.62 5.51 12.05
N ASN A 264 -12.45 4.60 11.58
CA ASN A 264 -12.03 3.28 11.13
C ASN A 264 -11.96 3.24 9.60
N TYR A 265 -11.23 2.29 9.05
CA TYR A 265 -11.20 2.08 7.61
C TYR A 265 -12.56 1.67 7.06
N ALA A 266 -12.85 2.13 5.85
CA ALA A 266 -14.03 1.76 5.07
C ALA A 266 -13.64 1.52 3.60
N ASN A 267 -14.47 0.76 2.89
CA ASN A 267 -14.30 0.49 1.47
C ASN A 267 -14.91 1.64 0.65
N MET A 268 -14.15 2.70 0.40
CA MET A 268 -14.66 3.93 -0.21
C MET A 268 -13.90 4.33 -1.47
N GLY A 269 -12.62 3.98 -1.57
CA GLY A 269 -11.77 4.47 -2.64
C GLY A 269 -12.04 3.78 -3.97
N LEU A 270 -11.87 4.55 -5.04
CA LEU A 270 -11.96 4.08 -6.42
C LEU A 270 -10.80 4.67 -7.23
N MET A 271 -10.07 3.81 -7.91
CA MET A 271 -8.93 4.18 -8.76
C MET A 271 -8.95 3.42 -10.08
N GLU A 272 -8.49 4.06 -11.12
CA GLU A 272 -8.27 3.45 -12.43
C GLU A 272 -6.79 3.51 -12.79
N ASN A 273 -6.33 2.51 -13.53
CA ASN A 273 -5.01 2.49 -14.11
C ASN A 273 -5.08 1.94 -15.53
N ARG A 274 -4.38 2.57 -16.47
CA ARG A 274 -4.34 2.14 -17.87
C ARG A 274 -2.97 2.37 -18.45
N GLY A 275 -2.62 1.54 -19.39
CA GLY A 275 -1.31 1.67 -20.02
C GLY A 275 -1.09 0.65 -21.12
N PHE A 276 0.15 0.63 -21.60
CA PHE A 276 0.61 -0.38 -22.50
C PHE A 276 2.06 -0.75 -22.20
N GLU A 277 2.41 -1.97 -22.55
CA GLU A 277 3.74 -2.53 -22.41
C GLU A 277 4.17 -3.12 -23.74
N VAL A 278 5.40 -2.88 -24.12
CA VAL A 278 5.98 -3.47 -25.32
C VAL A 278 7.32 -4.07 -24.94
N SER A 279 7.53 -5.31 -25.33
CA SER A 279 8.83 -5.97 -25.24
C SER A 279 9.25 -6.47 -26.60
N ALA A 280 10.53 -6.28 -26.95
CA ALA A 280 11.13 -6.76 -28.17
C ALA A 280 12.39 -7.56 -27.84
N GLU A 281 12.54 -8.70 -28.45
CA GLU A 281 13.72 -9.55 -28.36
C GLU A 281 14.17 -9.95 -29.77
N TYR A 282 15.40 -9.57 -30.09
CA TYR A 282 16.06 -9.96 -31.34
C TYR A 282 17.20 -10.93 -31.04
N VAL A 283 17.18 -12.09 -31.66
CA VAL A 283 18.20 -13.12 -31.48
C VAL A 283 18.68 -13.55 -32.86
N LYS A 284 19.95 -13.30 -33.16
CA LYS A 284 20.58 -13.72 -34.41
C LYS A 284 21.79 -14.58 -34.17
N ARG A 285 21.82 -15.72 -34.82
CA ARG A 285 22.96 -16.62 -34.85
C ARG A 285 23.77 -16.38 -36.11
N PHE A 286 24.94 -15.77 -35.95
CA PHE A 286 25.85 -15.45 -37.07
C PHE A 286 26.73 -16.64 -37.43
N SER A 287 27.12 -17.46 -36.47
CA SER A 287 27.91 -18.65 -36.66
C SER A 287 27.57 -19.73 -35.62
N LYS A 288 28.25 -20.86 -35.65
CA LYS A 288 28.12 -21.91 -34.64
C LYS A 288 28.51 -21.41 -33.25
N ASP A 289 29.44 -20.45 -33.20
CA ASP A 289 30.08 -19.97 -31.97
C ASP A 289 29.63 -18.55 -31.59
N LEU A 290 28.91 -17.83 -32.47
CA LEU A 290 28.48 -16.46 -32.22
C LEU A 290 26.96 -16.31 -32.34
N THR A 291 26.33 -16.02 -31.23
CA THR A 291 24.90 -15.61 -31.14
C THR A 291 24.84 -14.24 -30.51
N VAL A 292 24.15 -13.33 -31.13
CA VAL A 292 23.89 -11.99 -30.59
C VAL A 292 22.41 -11.88 -30.22
N SER A 293 22.13 -11.44 -28.99
CA SER A 293 20.79 -11.17 -28.53
C SER A 293 20.65 -9.75 -28.00
N VAL A 294 19.58 -9.09 -28.40
CA VAL A 294 19.24 -7.74 -27.93
C VAL A 294 17.79 -7.79 -27.40
N ARG A 295 17.59 -7.32 -26.18
CA ARG A 295 16.26 -7.26 -25.59
C ARG A 295 15.98 -5.85 -25.07
N GLY A 296 14.77 -5.34 -25.32
CA GLY A 296 14.29 -4.08 -24.82
C GLY A 296 12.84 -4.20 -24.35
N ASN A 297 12.47 -3.39 -23.35
CA ASN A 297 11.10 -3.25 -22.91
C ASN A 297 10.77 -1.78 -22.68
N PHE A 298 9.51 -1.45 -22.91
CA PHE A 298 8.96 -0.14 -22.65
C PHE A 298 7.58 -0.29 -22.01
N THR A 299 7.36 0.43 -20.92
CA THR A 299 6.08 0.45 -20.20
C THR A 299 5.61 1.88 -20.04
N PHE A 300 4.37 2.14 -20.39
CA PHE A 300 3.68 3.38 -20.10
C PHE A 300 2.41 3.08 -19.30
N ALA A 301 2.31 3.65 -18.11
CA ALA A 301 1.15 3.49 -17.24
C ALA A 301 0.72 4.84 -16.68
N ARG A 302 -0.59 5.04 -16.62
CA ARG A 302 -1.18 6.24 -16.02
C ARG A 302 -2.38 5.87 -15.15
N ASN A 303 -2.25 6.13 -13.87
CA ASN A 303 -3.35 5.99 -12.93
C ASN A 303 -4.17 7.27 -12.80
N LYS A 304 -5.38 7.14 -12.27
CA LYS A 304 -6.29 8.23 -11.98
C LYS A 304 -7.08 7.91 -10.72
N VAL A 305 -7.08 8.83 -9.78
CA VAL A 305 -7.96 8.77 -8.61
C VAL A 305 -9.36 9.18 -9.05
N ILE A 306 -10.35 8.33 -8.82
CA ILE A 306 -11.75 8.62 -9.15
C ILE A 306 -12.48 9.07 -7.90
N ASP A 307 -12.28 8.33 -6.79
CA ASP A 307 -12.81 8.68 -5.49
C ASP A 307 -11.77 8.32 -4.41
N ASP A 308 -11.51 9.22 -3.50
CA ASP A 308 -10.59 9.04 -2.38
C ASP A 308 -11.27 9.21 -1.01
N GLY A 309 -12.60 9.30 -1.01
CA GLY A 309 -13.41 9.40 0.21
C GLY A 309 -13.15 10.66 1.04
N LYS A 310 -12.54 11.69 0.45
CA LYS A 310 -12.19 12.92 1.16
C LYS A 310 -13.13 14.06 0.82
N TYR A 311 -13.37 14.91 1.82
CA TYR A 311 -13.98 16.20 1.62
C TYR A 311 -12.91 17.27 1.43
N TYR A 312 -13.03 18.06 0.39
CA TYR A 312 -12.12 19.16 0.07
C TYR A 312 -12.80 20.50 0.31
N ALA A 313 -12.20 21.33 1.17
CA ALA A 313 -12.70 22.67 1.44
C ALA A 313 -12.63 23.58 0.21
N TYR A 314 -11.63 23.32 -0.66
CA TYR A 314 -11.40 24.14 -1.85
C TYR A 314 -11.18 23.26 -3.09
N PRO A 315 -11.71 23.69 -4.27
CA PRO A 315 -11.59 22.90 -5.50
C PRO A 315 -10.15 22.59 -5.93
N TRP A 316 -9.19 23.46 -5.62
CA TRP A 316 -7.78 23.24 -5.99
C TRP A 316 -7.08 22.20 -5.13
N GLN A 317 -7.66 21.78 -4.02
CA GLN A 317 -7.15 20.69 -3.19
C GLN A 317 -7.65 19.32 -3.65
N ASP A 318 -8.69 19.29 -4.51
CA ASP A 318 -9.33 18.06 -4.95
C ASP A 318 -8.36 17.22 -5.78
N GLN A 319 -8.05 16.03 -5.26
CA GLN A 319 -7.16 15.07 -5.90
C GLN A 319 -7.91 14.10 -6.83
N ARG A 320 -9.23 14.18 -6.90
CA ARG A 320 -10.02 13.36 -7.82
C ARG A 320 -9.78 13.81 -9.26
N GLY A 321 -9.65 12.87 -10.15
CA GLY A 321 -9.37 13.14 -11.55
C GLY A 321 -7.89 13.28 -11.91
N VAL A 322 -6.98 13.34 -10.91
CA VAL A 322 -5.53 13.44 -11.11
C VAL A 322 -4.81 12.14 -10.78
N ARG A 323 -3.53 12.08 -11.08
CA ARG A 323 -2.67 10.94 -10.80
C ARG A 323 -2.42 10.82 -9.28
N TYR A 324 -2.51 9.60 -8.76
CA TYR A 324 -2.12 9.31 -7.38
C TYR A 324 -0.64 9.64 -7.14
N GLY A 325 -0.35 10.25 -5.99
CA GLY A 325 0.99 10.66 -5.63
C GLY A 325 1.48 11.93 -6.36
N LEU A 326 0.58 12.69 -6.96
CA LEU A 326 0.92 14.02 -7.48
C LEU A 326 1.18 14.96 -6.31
N THR A 327 2.38 15.52 -6.27
CA THR A 327 2.71 16.58 -5.31
C THR A 327 1.98 17.85 -5.71
N MET A 328 1.11 18.33 -4.84
CA MET A 328 0.42 19.60 -4.99
C MET A 328 1.01 20.60 -4.00
N GLY A 329 1.23 21.81 -4.46
CA GLY A 329 1.81 22.87 -3.62
C GLY A 329 1.70 24.22 -4.30
N TYR A 330 2.06 25.25 -3.57
CA TYR A 330 2.14 26.60 -4.12
C TYR A 330 3.38 26.70 -5.02
N ARG A 331 3.19 27.36 -6.17
CA ARG A 331 4.31 27.70 -7.03
C ARG A 331 4.93 29.00 -6.51
N ALA A 332 6.19 28.94 -6.09
CA ALA A 332 6.93 30.14 -5.74
C ALA A 332 7.01 31.05 -6.98
N MET A 333 6.65 32.30 -6.83
CA MET A 333 6.72 33.29 -7.91
C MET A 333 8.11 33.90 -7.97
N HIS A 334 8.57 34.47 -6.87
CA HIS A 334 9.91 35.06 -6.71
C HIS A 334 10.21 35.24 -5.22
N LEU A 335 11.44 35.58 -4.90
CA LEU A 335 11.81 36.03 -3.57
C LEU A 335 11.43 37.51 -3.44
N PHE A 336 10.94 37.91 -2.28
CA PHE A 336 10.63 39.30 -2.03
C PHE A 336 11.88 40.14 -2.15
N SER A 337 11.83 41.18 -2.98
CA SER A 337 12.87 42.22 -3.02
C SER A 337 12.80 43.12 -1.79
N GLN A 338 13.89 43.86 -1.48
CA GLN A 338 13.87 44.83 -0.38
C GLN A 338 12.84 45.91 -0.59
N GLU A 339 12.64 46.33 -1.83
CA GLU A 339 11.65 47.32 -2.22
C GLU A 339 10.22 46.88 -1.96
N GLU A 340 9.90 45.60 -2.26
CA GLU A 340 8.59 44.99 -1.95
C GLU A 340 8.35 44.86 -0.46
N LEU A 341 9.39 44.54 0.32
CA LEU A 341 9.29 44.49 1.79
C LEU A 341 9.08 45.85 2.41
N ASP A 342 9.69 46.88 1.84
CA ASP A 342 9.55 48.25 2.33
C ASP A 342 8.19 48.87 1.97
N ASN A 343 7.66 48.53 0.81
CA ASN A 343 6.37 48.97 0.28
C ASN A 343 5.23 47.97 0.48
N MET A 344 5.35 47.05 1.46
CA MET A 344 4.35 46.01 1.69
C MET A 344 2.97 46.63 1.92
N PRO A 345 1.92 46.14 1.18
CA PRO A 345 0.56 46.70 1.27
C PRO A 345 -0.04 46.53 2.66
N ASP A 346 -0.86 47.48 3.06
CA ASP A 346 -1.48 47.50 4.40
C ASP A 346 -2.53 46.38 4.61
N TYR A 347 -3.01 45.73 3.53
CA TYR A 347 -3.96 44.62 3.69
C TYR A 347 -3.38 43.43 4.46
N TYR A 348 -2.07 43.30 4.57
CA TYR A 348 -1.44 42.28 5.44
C TYR A 348 -1.67 42.56 6.93
N THR A 349 -1.87 43.82 7.30
CA THR A 349 -2.14 44.19 8.68
C THR A 349 -3.54 43.76 9.17
N GLN A 350 -4.47 43.48 8.26
CA GLN A 350 -5.80 42.95 8.61
C GLN A 350 -5.73 41.57 9.29
N PHE A 351 -4.63 40.83 9.19
CA PHE A 351 -4.39 39.61 9.92
C PHE A 351 -3.83 39.81 11.33
N GLY A 352 -3.77 41.02 11.83
CA GLY A 352 -3.31 41.37 13.16
C GLY A 352 -1.78 41.34 13.34
N LEU A 353 -1.04 41.27 12.25
CA LEU A 353 0.42 41.31 12.25
C LEU A 353 0.90 42.69 11.81
N ASP A 354 1.84 43.28 12.54
CA ASP A 354 2.50 44.48 12.08
C ASP A 354 3.55 44.20 10.98
N LYS A 355 3.99 45.23 10.27
CA LYS A 355 4.98 45.10 9.19
C LYS A 355 6.30 44.46 9.67
N GLN A 356 6.68 44.68 10.90
CA GLN A 356 7.92 44.16 11.46
C GLN A 356 7.80 42.65 11.79
N GLN A 357 6.65 42.25 12.31
CA GLN A 357 6.35 40.82 12.56
C GLN A 357 6.26 40.04 11.26
N LEU A 358 5.65 40.60 10.21
CA LEU A 358 5.61 40.00 8.89
C LEU A 358 7.00 39.86 8.27
N ARG A 359 7.86 40.89 8.39
CA ARG A 359 9.25 40.81 7.97
C ARG A 359 10.01 39.68 8.69
N CYS A 360 9.87 39.56 10.01
CA CYS A 360 10.47 38.49 10.77
C CYS A 360 10.03 37.10 10.30
N LEU A 361 8.73 36.91 10.05
CA LEU A 361 8.20 35.64 9.56
C LEU A 361 8.71 35.29 8.16
N LEU A 362 8.88 36.27 7.28
CA LEU A 362 9.44 36.07 5.94
C LEU A 362 10.95 35.74 5.96
N TYR A 363 11.71 36.33 6.89
CA TYR A 363 13.14 36.08 7.03
C TYR A 363 13.46 34.80 7.80
N THR A 364 12.55 34.33 8.66
CA THR A 364 12.75 33.09 9.46
C THR A 364 12.18 31.84 8.80
N SER A 365 11.56 31.97 7.64
CA SER A 365 11.18 30.81 6.84
C SER A 365 12.46 30.12 6.37
N PRO A 366 12.69 28.82 6.72
CA PRO A 366 13.90 28.14 6.32
C PRO A 366 14.06 28.17 4.81
N SER A 367 15.26 28.56 4.38
CA SER A 367 15.63 28.49 2.97
C SER A 367 15.53 27.05 2.50
N PRO A 368 14.98 26.78 1.30
CA PRO A 368 14.96 25.42 0.77
C PRO A 368 16.34 24.84 0.45
N ARG A 369 17.40 25.45 0.96
CA ARG A 369 18.80 25.01 0.77
C ARG A 369 19.48 24.49 2.05
N ASP A 370 18.79 24.49 3.19
CA ASP A 370 19.33 23.95 4.46
C ASP A 370 18.75 22.57 4.76
#